data_bf1a2ef9463fb354eed821e38d772e9e
#
_entry.id   bf1a2ef9463fb354eed821e38d772e9e
#
_cell.length_a   1.000
_cell.length_b   1.000
_cell.length_c   1.000
_cell.angle_alpha   90.00
_cell.angle_beta   90.00
_cell.angle_gamma   90.00
#
_symmetry.space_group_name_H-M   'P 1'
#
loop_
_entity.id
_entity.type
_entity.pdbx_description
1 polymer ?
#
loop_
_entity_poly.entity_id
_entity_poly.type
_entity_poly.pdbx_seq_one_letter_code
_entity_poly.pdbx_strand_id
1 'polypeptide(L)'
;MIVQKEKLLISLKNQGYSDEIIKAFAKIDREFFVPDQVKIYSYDDIALPLDDGSTISQPSTIAFTLSLLEPKQGQSILEIGSGSGYVLALISEIVKNGKIYGLEINQNLAIKSKKLLEKNLNIEILNRSGLEGLPEQAPFDRILISASCPDRGIPYSLLSQLRDPGIIIAPVGTSLLKIRKINKIVSEEEFPGFSFVPFVLKS
;
A
#
# COMPACT_ATOMS: atom_id res chain seq x y z
N MET A 1 -24.06 -2.53 -5.18
CA MET A 1 -22.56 -2.59 -5.15
C MET A 1 -21.91 -2.63 -6.53
N ILE A 2 -22.37 -3.41 -7.49
CA ILE A 2 -21.79 -3.43 -8.86
C ILE A 2 -21.79 -2.03 -9.49
N VAL A 3 -22.94 -1.33 -9.49
CA VAL A 3 -23.05 0.03 -10.06
C VAL A 3 -22.13 1.04 -9.37
N GLN A 4 -21.93 0.94 -8.05
CA GLN A 4 -21.02 1.82 -7.32
C GLN A 4 -19.56 1.54 -7.68
N LYS A 5 -19.18 0.27 -7.82
CA LYS A 5 -17.86 -0.13 -8.29
C LYS A 5 -17.58 0.44 -9.69
N GLU A 6 -18.52 0.30 -10.62
CA GLU A 6 -18.38 0.85 -11.97
C GLU A 6 -18.20 2.38 -11.97
N LYS A 7 -18.98 3.11 -11.16
CA LYS A 7 -18.83 4.57 -10.99
C LYS A 7 -17.44 4.93 -10.47
N LEU A 8 -16.94 4.21 -9.46
CA LEU A 8 -15.58 4.41 -8.95
C LEU A 8 -14.52 4.19 -10.05
N LEU A 9 -14.61 3.09 -10.80
CA LEU A 9 -13.67 2.79 -11.88
C LEU A 9 -13.65 3.86 -12.96
N ILE A 10 -14.84 4.37 -13.35
CA ILE A 10 -14.96 5.48 -14.30
C ILE A 10 -14.32 6.75 -13.75
N SER A 11 -14.56 7.05 -12.46
CA SER A 11 -13.95 8.20 -11.80
C SER A 11 -12.43 8.12 -11.79
N LEU A 12 -11.86 6.98 -11.40
CA LEU A 12 -10.41 6.76 -11.39
C LEU A 12 -9.81 6.85 -12.81
N LYS A 13 -10.51 6.31 -13.81
CA LYS A 13 -10.07 6.40 -15.21
C LYS A 13 -10.06 7.86 -15.70
N ASN A 14 -11.08 8.65 -15.36
CA ASN A 14 -11.16 10.07 -15.71
C ASN A 14 -10.08 10.92 -15.01
N GLN A 15 -9.54 10.47 -13.88
CA GLN A 15 -8.40 11.08 -13.20
C GLN A 15 -7.05 10.74 -13.87
N GLY A 16 -7.03 9.88 -14.91
CA GLY A 16 -5.86 9.58 -15.72
C GLY A 16 -4.97 8.46 -15.19
N TYR A 17 -5.44 7.64 -14.25
CA TYR A 17 -4.69 6.46 -13.80
C TYR A 17 -4.55 5.41 -14.90
N SER A 18 -3.43 4.66 -14.87
CA SER A 18 -3.11 3.67 -15.93
C SER A 18 -4.12 2.52 -15.97
N ASP A 19 -4.23 1.89 -17.15
CA ASP A 19 -5.12 0.74 -17.33
C ASP A 19 -4.77 -0.44 -16.42
N GLU A 20 -3.50 -0.61 -16.03
CA GLU A 20 -3.07 -1.64 -15.09
C GLU A 20 -3.65 -1.40 -13.69
N ILE A 21 -3.62 -0.15 -13.21
CA ILE A 21 -4.22 0.23 -11.94
C ILE A 21 -5.73 0.02 -12.00
N ILE A 22 -6.39 0.51 -13.05
CA ILE A 22 -7.86 0.35 -13.21
C ILE A 22 -8.26 -1.13 -13.26
N LYS A 23 -7.51 -1.98 -13.97
CA LYS A 23 -7.74 -3.44 -14.02
C LYS A 23 -7.58 -4.10 -12.64
N ALA A 24 -6.59 -3.68 -11.85
CA ALA A 24 -6.43 -4.18 -10.47
C ALA A 24 -7.64 -3.82 -9.60
N PHE A 25 -8.09 -2.56 -9.62
CA PHE A 25 -9.31 -2.13 -8.91
C PHE A 25 -10.57 -2.85 -9.40
N ALA A 26 -10.68 -3.14 -10.69
CA ALA A 26 -11.80 -3.87 -11.25
C ALA A 26 -11.84 -5.33 -10.80
N LYS A 27 -10.66 -5.97 -10.61
CA LYS A 27 -10.54 -7.37 -10.22
C LYS A 27 -10.68 -7.60 -8.73
N ILE A 28 -10.16 -6.69 -7.91
CA ILE A 28 -10.14 -6.83 -6.45
C ILE A 28 -11.34 -6.10 -5.84
N ASP A 29 -12.25 -6.85 -5.23
CA ASP A 29 -13.44 -6.30 -4.59
C ASP A 29 -13.12 -5.74 -3.20
N ARG A 30 -13.11 -4.40 -3.08
CA ARG A 30 -12.79 -3.69 -1.84
C ARG A 30 -13.70 -4.05 -0.68
N GLU A 31 -14.95 -4.44 -0.97
CA GLU A 31 -15.95 -4.83 0.03
C GLU A 31 -15.54 -6.03 0.90
N PHE A 32 -14.61 -6.87 0.46
CA PHE A 32 -14.07 -7.96 1.26
C PHE A 32 -12.99 -7.54 2.26
N PHE A 33 -12.48 -6.31 2.13
CA PHE A 33 -11.39 -5.76 2.93
C PHE A 33 -11.85 -4.73 3.98
N VAL A 34 -13.13 -4.58 4.17
CA VAL A 34 -13.75 -3.67 5.13
C VAL A 34 -14.71 -4.42 6.06
N PRO A 35 -14.95 -3.91 7.29
CA PRO A 35 -15.96 -4.46 8.18
C PRO A 35 -17.37 -4.38 7.59
N ASP A 36 -18.25 -5.33 7.96
CA ASP A 36 -19.62 -5.41 7.44
C ASP A 36 -20.43 -4.13 7.67
N GLN A 37 -20.19 -3.43 8.79
CA GLN A 37 -20.88 -2.18 9.15
C GLN A 37 -20.67 -1.04 8.15
N VAL A 38 -19.55 -1.02 7.45
CA VAL A 38 -19.20 0.02 6.48
C VAL A 38 -19.16 -0.48 5.04
N LYS A 39 -19.54 -1.73 4.81
CA LYS A 39 -19.46 -2.38 3.50
C LYS A 39 -20.26 -1.69 2.40
N ILE A 40 -21.36 -1.05 2.76
CA ILE A 40 -22.19 -0.28 1.83
C ILE A 40 -21.42 0.89 1.18
N TYR A 41 -20.39 1.40 1.86
CA TYR A 41 -19.55 2.53 1.42
C TYR A 41 -18.25 2.07 0.73
N SER A 42 -18.08 0.76 0.50
CA SER A 42 -16.81 0.20 0.00
C SER A 42 -16.32 0.82 -1.31
N TYR A 43 -17.21 1.31 -2.13
CA TYR A 43 -16.89 1.90 -3.43
C TYR A 43 -17.07 3.42 -3.47
N ASP A 44 -17.33 4.06 -2.34
CA ASP A 44 -17.25 5.51 -2.20
C ASP A 44 -15.78 5.92 -2.11
N ASP A 45 -15.42 7.07 -2.68
CA ASP A 45 -14.04 7.56 -2.66
C ASP A 45 -13.71 8.24 -1.32
N ILE A 46 -13.80 7.46 -0.23
CA ILE A 46 -13.53 7.85 1.14
C ILE A 46 -12.68 6.81 1.87
N ALA A 47 -11.92 7.25 2.88
CA ALA A 47 -11.32 6.33 3.83
C ALA A 47 -12.39 5.69 4.71
N LEU A 48 -12.24 4.40 5.05
CA LEU A 48 -13.18 3.69 5.91
C LEU A 48 -12.47 3.13 7.13
N PRO A 49 -13.13 3.10 8.30
CA PRO A 49 -12.55 2.52 9.48
C PRO A 49 -12.35 1.01 9.31
N LEU A 50 -11.23 0.54 9.85
CA LEU A 50 -10.95 -0.86 10.13
C LEU A 50 -11.02 -1.09 11.64
N ASP A 51 -10.72 -2.30 12.07
CA ASP A 51 -10.61 -2.59 13.50
C ASP A 51 -9.43 -1.83 14.15
N ASP A 52 -9.54 -1.56 15.45
CA ASP A 52 -8.47 -1.03 16.30
C ASP A 52 -7.92 0.36 15.88
N GLY A 53 -8.79 1.23 15.36
CA GLY A 53 -8.42 2.60 14.99
C GLY A 53 -7.63 2.74 13.69
N SER A 54 -7.41 1.65 12.98
CA SER A 54 -6.84 1.66 11.62
C SER A 54 -7.89 2.05 10.58
N THR A 55 -7.43 2.42 9.39
CA THR A 55 -8.31 2.74 8.26
C THR A 55 -7.81 2.08 6.97
N ILE A 56 -8.73 1.77 6.06
CA ILE A 56 -8.39 1.55 4.66
C ILE A 56 -8.48 2.90 3.94
N SER A 57 -7.42 3.31 3.27
CA SER A 57 -7.35 4.59 2.57
C SER A 57 -8.41 4.70 1.47
N GLN A 58 -8.81 5.93 1.12
CA GLN A 58 -9.74 6.17 0.02
C GLN A 58 -9.17 5.68 -1.31
N PRO A 59 -10.01 5.18 -2.22
CA PRO A 59 -9.59 4.61 -3.49
C PRO A 59 -8.69 5.51 -4.35
N SER A 60 -9.01 6.80 -4.48
CA SER A 60 -8.19 7.74 -5.26
C SER A 60 -6.80 7.95 -4.65
N THR A 61 -6.68 7.99 -3.31
CA THR A 61 -5.37 8.05 -2.63
C THR A 61 -4.55 6.79 -2.91
N ILE A 62 -5.17 5.61 -2.86
CA ILE A 62 -4.49 4.34 -3.19
C ILE A 62 -4.04 4.34 -4.65
N ALA A 63 -4.92 4.74 -5.59
CA ALA A 63 -4.60 4.80 -7.01
C ALA A 63 -3.44 5.78 -7.28
N PHE A 64 -3.44 6.95 -6.63
CA PHE A 64 -2.35 7.93 -6.71
C PHE A 64 -1.05 7.35 -6.14
N THR A 65 -1.09 6.74 -4.97
CA THR A 65 0.07 6.09 -4.35
C THR A 65 0.66 5.00 -5.26
N LEU A 66 -0.18 4.15 -5.86
CA LEU A 66 0.27 3.13 -6.81
C LEU A 66 0.85 3.74 -8.10
N SER A 67 0.31 4.86 -8.57
CA SER A 67 0.86 5.57 -9.74
C SER A 67 2.26 6.12 -9.46
N LEU A 68 2.52 6.59 -8.23
CA LEU A 68 3.85 7.04 -7.80
C LEU A 68 4.82 5.90 -7.56
N LEU A 69 4.34 4.75 -7.03
CA LEU A 69 5.13 3.56 -6.74
C LEU A 69 5.62 2.86 -8.02
N GLU A 70 4.88 2.99 -9.11
CA GLU A 70 5.22 2.40 -10.41
C GLU A 70 5.51 0.89 -10.32
N PRO A 71 4.61 0.07 -9.74
CA PRO A 71 4.83 -1.36 -9.62
C PRO A 71 4.84 -2.01 -11.02
N LYS A 72 5.77 -2.96 -11.25
CA LYS A 72 5.92 -3.67 -12.52
C LYS A 72 5.93 -5.17 -12.30
N GLN A 73 5.56 -5.91 -13.34
CA GLN A 73 5.56 -7.37 -13.31
C GLN A 73 6.92 -7.93 -12.86
N GLY A 74 6.88 -8.94 -11.99
CA GLY A 74 8.05 -9.67 -11.51
C GLY A 74 8.84 -8.99 -10.38
N GLN A 75 8.43 -7.80 -9.93
CA GLN A 75 9.12 -7.06 -8.87
C GLN A 75 8.91 -7.65 -7.48
N SER A 76 9.91 -7.41 -6.60
CA SER A 76 9.82 -7.64 -5.16
C SER A 76 9.39 -6.36 -4.47
N ILE A 77 8.27 -6.40 -3.72
CA ILE A 77 7.66 -5.21 -3.12
C ILE A 77 7.42 -5.45 -1.63
N LEU A 78 7.75 -4.44 -0.81
CA LEU A 78 7.45 -4.40 0.62
C LEU A 78 6.39 -3.34 0.90
N GLU A 79 5.31 -3.70 1.59
CA GLU A 79 4.37 -2.76 2.19
C GLU A 79 4.49 -2.78 3.72
N ILE A 80 4.61 -1.61 4.33
CA ILE A 80 4.67 -1.41 5.77
C ILE A 80 3.35 -0.78 6.24
N GLY A 81 2.66 -1.43 7.17
CA GLY A 81 1.31 -1.08 7.59
C GLY A 81 0.26 -1.59 6.60
N SER A 82 0.31 -2.88 6.28
CA SER A 82 -0.54 -3.46 5.23
C SER A 82 -2.04 -3.55 5.59
N GLY A 83 -2.39 -3.32 6.86
CA GLY A 83 -3.77 -3.23 7.31
C GLY A 83 -4.63 -4.43 6.91
N SER A 84 -5.69 -4.17 6.17
CA SER A 84 -6.59 -5.21 5.66
C SER A 84 -5.99 -6.06 4.52
N GLY A 85 -4.84 -5.66 3.96
CA GLY A 85 -4.23 -6.33 2.81
C GLY A 85 -4.79 -5.90 1.44
N TYR A 86 -5.66 -4.90 1.38
CA TYR A 86 -6.26 -4.47 0.12
C TYR A 86 -5.22 -3.98 -0.89
N VAL A 87 -4.26 -3.17 -0.46
CA VAL A 87 -3.21 -2.65 -1.33
C VAL A 87 -2.27 -3.78 -1.77
N LEU A 88 -1.94 -4.74 -0.89
CA LEU A 88 -1.20 -5.96 -1.28
C LEU A 88 -1.90 -6.73 -2.40
N ALA A 89 -3.23 -6.88 -2.31
CA ALA A 89 -4.03 -7.56 -3.34
C ALA A 89 -3.98 -6.81 -4.68
N LEU A 90 -4.11 -5.47 -4.67
CA LEU A 90 -3.99 -4.64 -5.88
C LEU A 90 -2.59 -4.75 -6.50
N ILE A 91 -1.54 -4.67 -5.68
CA ILE A 91 -0.15 -4.82 -6.12
C ILE A 91 0.06 -6.23 -6.72
N SER A 92 -0.48 -7.28 -6.08
CA SER A 92 -0.38 -8.67 -6.57
C SER A 92 -0.93 -8.82 -7.98
N GLU A 93 -2.06 -8.16 -8.26
CA GLU A 93 -2.67 -8.19 -9.59
C GLU A 93 -1.78 -7.50 -10.65
N ILE A 94 -1.04 -6.46 -10.27
CA ILE A 94 -0.15 -5.73 -11.16
C ILE A 94 1.17 -6.49 -11.38
N VAL A 95 1.82 -6.95 -10.29
CA VAL A 95 3.16 -7.56 -10.38
C VAL A 95 3.15 -9.04 -10.74
N LYS A 96 2.00 -9.71 -10.57
CA LYS A 96 1.75 -11.13 -10.95
C LYS A 96 2.79 -12.11 -10.39
N ASN A 97 3.89 -12.35 -11.13
CA ASN A 97 4.95 -13.29 -10.74
C ASN A 97 5.99 -12.69 -9.77
N GLY A 98 5.77 -11.46 -9.29
CA GLY A 98 6.62 -10.83 -8.29
C GLY A 98 6.35 -11.38 -6.89
N LYS A 99 7.18 -10.96 -5.92
CA LYS A 99 7.01 -11.28 -4.50
C LYS A 99 6.54 -10.03 -3.74
N ILE A 100 5.58 -10.21 -2.85
CA ILE A 100 4.99 -9.09 -2.10
C ILE A 100 5.01 -9.45 -0.63
N TYR A 101 5.54 -8.55 0.18
CA TYR A 101 5.64 -8.69 1.62
C TYR A 101 4.83 -7.58 2.28
N GLY A 102 3.96 -7.95 3.22
CA GLY A 102 3.21 -7.02 4.05
C GLY A 102 3.65 -7.12 5.50
N LEU A 103 3.99 -6.00 6.14
CA LEU A 103 4.22 -5.93 7.58
C LEU A 103 3.04 -5.23 8.23
N GLU A 104 2.42 -5.89 9.21
CA GLU A 104 1.29 -5.35 9.97
C GLU A 104 1.52 -5.58 11.46
N ILE A 105 1.52 -4.49 12.25
CA ILE A 105 1.77 -4.54 13.68
C ILE A 105 0.54 -5.01 14.46
N ASN A 106 -0.67 -4.72 13.95
CA ASN A 106 -1.91 -5.19 14.54
C ASN A 106 -2.10 -6.66 14.25
N GLN A 107 -2.05 -7.48 15.29
CA GLN A 107 -2.18 -8.94 15.17
C GLN A 107 -3.51 -9.37 14.55
N ASN A 108 -4.62 -8.73 14.92
CA ASN A 108 -5.94 -9.10 14.40
C ASN A 108 -6.05 -8.81 12.90
N LEU A 109 -5.55 -7.65 12.45
CA LEU A 109 -5.52 -7.30 11.03
C LEU A 109 -4.59 -8.24 10.25
N ALA A 110 -3.40 -8.55 10.79
CA ALA A 110 -2.47 -9.48 10.16
C ALA A 110 -3.08 -10.89 9.99
N ILE A 111 -3.80 -11.40 11.00
CA ILE A 111 -4.48 -12.70 10.91
C ILE A 111 -5.59 -12.67 9.86
N LYS A 112 -6.45 -11.63 9.89
CA LYS A 112 -7.57 -11.49 8.96
C LYS A 112 -7.08 -11.36 7.51
N SER A 113 -6.09 -10.50 7.27
CA SER A 113 -5.54 -10.29 5.92
C SER A 113 -4.81 -11.52 5.38
N LYS A 114 -4.06 -12.26 6.21
CA LYS A 114 -3.47 -13.56 5.83
C LYS A 114 -4.54 -14.54 5.36
N LYS A 115 -5.62 -14.69 6.12
CA LYS A 115 -6.73 -15.60 5.77
C LYS A 115 -7.41 -15.16 4.47
N LEU A 116 -7.65 -13.86 4.29
CA LEU A 116 -8.30 -13.32 3.11
C LEU A 116 -7.47 -13.54 1.84
N LEU A 117 -6.14 -13.42 1.97
CA LEU A 117 -5.19 -13.51 0.86
C LEU A 117 -4.47 -14.87 0.76
N GLU A 118 -4.94 -15.91 1.44
CA GLU A 118 -4.30 -17.23 1.48
C GLU A 118 -4.09 -17.89 0.09
N LYS A 119 -4.94 -17.51 -0.89
CA LYS A 119 -4.85 -18.01 -2.27
C LYS A 119 -3.85 -17.23 -3.14
N ASN A 120 -3.36 -16.09 -2.66
CA ASN A 120 -2.39 -15.26 -3.35
C ASN A 120 -0.97 -15.75 -2.99
N LEU A 121 -0.47 -16.78 -3.67
CA LEU A 121 0.79 -17.46 -3.35
C LEU A 121 2.04 -16.58 -3.42
N ASN A 122 1.92 -15.40 -4.01
CA ASN A 122 3.00 -14.41 -4.10
C ASN A 122 2.95 -13.33 -3.01
N ILE A 123 2.00 -13.42 -2.06
CA ILE A 123 1.87 -12.51 -0.93
C ILE A 123 2.26 -13.22 0.36
N GLU A 124 3.15 -12.61 1.12
CA GLU A 124 3.49 -13.02 2.47
C GLU A 124 3.23 -11.86 3.44
N ILE A 125 2.42 -12.08 4.48
CA ILE A 125 2.11 -11.08 5.50
C ILE A 125 2.74 -11.52 6.82
N LEU A 126 3.48 -10.61 7.46
CA LEU A 126 4.13 -10.87 8.76
C LEU A 126 3.55 -9.93 9.82
N ASN A 127 3.21 -10.50 10.98
CA ASN A 127 2.79 -9.69 12.13
C ASN A 127 4.02 -9.20 12.88
N ARG A 128 4.50 -8.02 12.50
CA ARG A 128 5.67 -7.37 13.13
C ARG A 128 5.70 -5.86 12.85
N SER A 129 6.50 -5.15 13.64
CA SER A 129 6.79 -3.74 13.38
C SER A 129 7.53 -3.56 12.05
N GLY A 130 7.19 -2.49 11.32
CA GLY A 130 7.86 -2.14 10.06
C GLY A 130 9.05 -1.20 10.20
N LEU A 131 9.46 -0.82 11.43
CA LEU A 131 10.55 0.13 11.67
C LEU A 131 11.88 -0.30 11.05
N GLU A 132 12.21 -1.59 11.17
CA GLU A 132 13.43 -2.18 10.62
C GLU A 132 13.23 -2.69 9.19
N GLY A 133 12.03 -2.59 8.63
CA GLY A 133 11.70 -3.23 7.36
C GLY A 133 11.74 -4.75 7.43
N LEU A 134 12.26 -5.37 6.38
CA LEU A 134 12.38 -6.83 6.23
C LEU A 134 13.73 -7.19 5.60
N PRO A 135 14.85 -6.98 6.33
CA PRO A 135 16.20 -7.13 5.77
C PRO A 135 16.49 -8.53 5.25
N GLU A 136 15.86 -9.57 5.83
CA GLU A 136 16.04 -10.97 5.42
C GLU A 136 15.46 -11.29 4.04
N GLN A 137 14.60 -10.40 3.50
CA GLN A 137 13.99 -10.54 2.15
C GLN A 137 14.45 -9.43 1.18
N ALA A 138 15.30 -8.52 1.66
CA ALA A 138 15.85 -7.45 0.82
C ALA A 138 16.82 -8.00 -0.26
N PRO A 139 17.05 -7.28 -1.37
CA PRO A 139 16.55 -5.94 -1.66
C PRO A 139 15.18 -5.93 -2.36
N PHE A 140 14.40 -4.85 -2.12
CA PHE A 140 13.09 -4.62 -2.74
C PHE A 140 13.18 -3.65 -3.92
N ASP A 141 12.45 -3.91 -4.98
CA ASP A 141 12.31 -2.97 -6.11
C ASP A 141 11.48 -1.75 -5.71
N ARG A 142 10.49 -1.96 -4.83
CA ARG A 142 9.56 -0.94 -4.33
C ARG A 142 9.32 -1.13 -2.84
N ILE A 143 9.21 -0.02 -2.13
CA ILE A 143 8.77 -0.01 -0.72
C ILE A 143 7.63 0.99 -0.61
N LEU A 144 6.51 0.56 -0.05
CA LEU A 144 5.37 1.40 0.26
C LEU A 144 5.21 1.47 1.78
N ILE A 145 5.06 2.67 2.32
CA ILE A 145 4.68 2.88 3.70
C ILE A 145 3.25 3.40 3.71
N SER A 146 2.34 2.66 4.34
CA SER A 146 0.90 2.95 4.38
C SER A 146 0.44 3.56 5.70
N ALA A 147 1.38 4.03 6.52
CA ALA A 147 1.16 4.78 7.76
C ALA A 147 2.05 6.01 7.80
N SER A 148 1.59 7.12 8.40
CA SER A 148 2.36 8.37 8.44
C SER A 148 3.65 8.20 9.23
N CYS A 149 4.78 8.39 8.55
CA CYS A 149 6.08 8.40 9.21
C CYS A 149 6.19 9.55 10.21
N PRO A 150 6.95 9.36 11.31
CA PRO A 150 7.31 10.47 12.20
C PRO A 150 7.99 11.61 11.44
N ASP A 151 7.94 12.84 11.98
CA ASP A 151 8.53 14.06 11.38
C ASP A 151 10.03 13.97 11.05
N ARG A 152 10.70 12.90 11.47
CA ARG A 152 12.14 12.65 11.20
C ARG A 152 12.41 11.99 9.85
N GLY A 153 11.38 11.79 9.02
CA GLY A 153 11.54 11.20 7.70
C GLY A 153 11.53 9.66 7.69
N ILE A 154 11.94 9.10 6.55
CA ILE A 154 11.94 7.65 6.33
C ILE A 154 13.14 7.01 7.03
N PRO A 155 12.95 5.89 7.76
CA PRO A 155 14.05 5.17 8.40
C PRO A 155 15.15 4.80 7.40
N TYR A 156 16.42 5.07 7.76
CA TYR A 156 17.58 4.74 6.93
C TYR A 156 17.66 3.24 6.60
N SER A 157 17.19 2.39 7.51
CA SER A 157 17.07 0.95 7.33
C SER A 157 16.30 0.57 6.06
N LEU A 158 15.24 1.31 5.71
CA LEU A 158 14.44 1.07 4.52
C LEU A 158 15.15 1.47 3.23
N LEU A 159 15.89 2.57 3.26
CA LEU A 159 16.68 3.00 2.11
C LEU A 159 17.81 2.00 1.77
N SER A 160 18.40 1.37 2.79
CA SER A 160 19.41 0.32 2.60
C SER A 160 18.84 -0.96 1.98
N GLN A 161 17.56 -1.24 2.21
CA GLN A 161 16.82 -2.38 1.66
C GLN A 161 16.25 -2.11 0.25
N LEU A 162 16.34 -0.86 -0.24
CA LEU A 162 15.87 -0.50 -1.57
C LEU A 162 16.90 -0.88 -2.63
N ARG A 163 16.43 -1.57 -3.68
CA ARG A 163 17.23 -1.88 -4.87
C ARG A 163 17.67 -0.61 -5.59
N ASP A 164 18.63 -0.73 -6.46
CA ASP A 164 19.06 0.31 -7.39
C ASP A 164 18.93 -0.23 -8.84
N PRO A 165 17.96 0.25 -9.64
CA PRO A 165 17.00 1.33 -9.35
C PRO A 165 15.83 0.91 -8.46
N GLY A 166 15.35 1.81 -7.61
CA GLY A 166 14.21 1.55 -6.72
C GLY A 166 13.41 2.80 -6.33
N ILE A 167 12.20 2.59 -5.79
CA ILE A 167 11.29 3.65 -5.36
C ILE A 167 10.74 3.34 -3.97
N ILE A 168 10.73 4.35 -3.08
CA ILE A 168 9.97 4.35 -1.83
C ILE A 168 8.85 5.39 -1.94
N ILE A 169 7.64 5.04 -1.51
CA ILE A 169 6.55 5.99 -1.28
C ILE A 169 6.22 5.96 0.21
N ALA A 170 6.18 7.14 0.82
CA ALA A 170 5.90 7.27 2.25
C ALA A 170 5.11 8.54 2.57
N PRO A 171 4.09 8.46 3.43
CA PRO A 171 3.45 9.63 4.00
C PRO A 171 4.37 10.26 5.06
N VAL A 172 4.59 11.57 4.97
CA VAL A 172 5.31 12.37 5.96
C VAL A 172 4.55 13.68 6.20
N GLY A 173 4.13 13.93 7.42
CA GLY A 173 3.26 15.07 7.72
C GLY A 173 1.96 15.03 6.91
N THR A 174 1.74 16.06 6.07
CA THR A 174 0.56 16.18 5.19
C THR A 174 0.89 15.92 3.72
N SER A 175 1.99 15.23 3.44
CA SER A 175 2.48 14.96 2.09
C SER A 175 2.78 13.48 1.87
N LEU A 176 2.75 13.05 0.61
CA LEU A 176 3.41 11.83 0.15
C LEU A 176 4.80 12.19 -0.38
N LEU A 177 5.83 11.52 0.12
CA LEU A 177 7.17 11.59 -0.43
C LEU A 177 7.42 10.43 -1.37
N LYS A 178 7.97 10.73 -2.55
CA LYS A 178 8.51 9.75 -3.49
C LYS A 178 10.02 9.86 -3.48
N ILE A 179 10.68 8.81 -3.00
CA ILE A 179 12.13 8.70 -3.03
C ILE A 179 12.51 7.75 -4.16
N ARG A 180 13.40 8.22 -5.03
CA ARG A 180 14.01 7.41 -6.09
C ARG A 180 15.48 7.20 -5.79
N LYS A 181 15.94 5.96 -5.96
CA LYS A 181 17.36 5.60 -5.92
C LYS A 181 17.77 5.12 -7.30
N ILE A 182 18.70 5.82 -7.96
CA ILE A 182 19.20 5.49 -9.29
C ILE A 182 20.70 5.75 -9.31
N ASN A 183 21.51 4.76 -9.66
CA ASN A 183 22.98 4.86 -9.68
C ASN A 183 23.55 5.38 -8.36
N LYS A 184 23.02 4.91 -7.21
CA LYS A 184 23.34 5.34 -5.85
C LYS A 184 22.98 6.79 -5.51
N ILE A 185 22.40 7.54 -6.46
CA ILE A 185 21.87 8.88 -6.22
C ILE A 185 20.44 8.75 -5.70
N VAL A 186 20.15 9.46 -4.62
CA VAL A 186 18.82 9.53 -4.01
C VAL A 186 18.22 10.89 -4.32
N SER A 187 17.00 10.90 -4.85
CA SER A 187 16.21 12.12 -5.09
C SER A 187 14.86 12.00 -4.42
N GLU A 188 14.30 13.11 -3.99
CA GLU A 188 13.01 13.20 -3.33
C GLU A 188 12.08 14.14 -4.09
N GLU A 189 10.80 13.78 -4.15
CA GLU A 189 9.71 14.57 -4.71
C GLU A 189 8.54 14.54 -3.73
N GLU A 190 7.95 15.70 -3.45
CA GLU A 190 6.90 15.86 -2.46
C GLU A 190 5.56 16.20 -3.12
N PHE A 191 4.51 15.51 -2.67
CA PHE A 191 3.11 15.67 -3.11
C PHE A 191 2.25 16.04 -1.91
N PRO A 192 1.88 17.30 -1.71
CA PRO A 192 1.09 17.76 -0.55
C PRO A 192 -0.40 17.43 -0.67
N GLY A 193 -1.12 17.52 0.43
CA GLY A 193 -2.59 17.40 0.48
C GLY A 193 -3.09 16.03 0.91
N PHE A 194 -2.30 15.25 1.65
CA PHE A 194 -2.64 13.92 2.14
C PHE A 194 -2.68 13.87 3.67
N SER A 195 -3.51 12.98 4.21
CA SER A 195 -3.56 12.70 5.65
C SER A 195 -3.61 11.18 5.84
N PHE A 196 -2.74 10.67 6.69
CA PHE A 196 -2.64 9.26 7.03
C PHE A 196 -2.69 9.04 8.53
N VAL A 197 -3.14 7.86 8.95
CA VAL A 197 -3.04 7.44 10.35
C VAL A 197 -1.56 7.36 10.78
N PRO A 198 -1.23 7.76 12.02
CA PRO A 198 0.15 7.73 12.51
C PRO A 198 0.76 6.33 12.49
N PHE A 199 2.06 6.26 12.22
CA PHE A 199 2.85 5.06 12.39
C PHE A 199 2.92 4.69 13.87
N VAL A 200 2.45 3.50 14.23
CA VAL A 200 2.44 3.03 15.62
C VAL A 200 3.82 2.49 15.98
N LEU A 201 4.51 3.21 16.86
CA LEU A 201 5.76 2.78 17.47
C LEU A 201 5.41 1.93 18.72
N LYS A 202 5.16 0.63 18.57
CA LYS A 202 5.19 -0.27 19.72
C LYS A 202 6.60 -0.83 19.85
N SER A 203 7.22 -0.51 20.98
CA SER A 203 8.45 -1.14 21.46
C SER A 203 8.22 -2.59 21.83
#